data_7790f410bbf31980b7549a8208f91907
#
_entry.id   7790f410bbf31980b7549a8208f91907
#
_cell.length_a   1.000
_cell.length_b   1.000
_cell.length_c   1.000
_cell.angle_alpha   90.00
_cell.angle_beta   90.00
_cell.angle_gamma   90.00
#
_symmetry.space_group_name_H-M   'P 1'
#
loop_
_entity.id
_entity.type
_entity.pdbx_description
1 polymer ?
#
loop_
_entity_poly.entity_id
_entity_poly.type
_entity_poly.pdbx_seq_one_letter_code
_entity_poly.pdbx_strand_id
1 'polypeptide(L)'
;MKKRMKMAAAVMAAVMGMMTLGGCGTASEKSETAAQAEGTDAKQTSEDGKSQDLKEINVVLDWYPNAIHTFIYTAIERGYYAEEGLDVNVRFPANANDALSLVAAGKAEIGMYYQQDVIQAVANQGTKIKSIGAIVQSPLSVVLSLKDKNITGPENLVGKTVGYGGTALSEAVVKSMMEYVGADASDVNLIDVGFELMSSMTTGNVDATIGCLVNHEVPQMEEEGFDVNYFMADGYGIPNYYEEVFLANNEMIQQEPEVLEGFLRASKKGFEDFKNDPNGCLAILMNNQNEENFPLTQSVEEKSCETLLPLMESDEVPFLTQTEECWQENIDWMSKSGLIDKKVDVSDVMVNLQE
;
A
#
# COMPACT_ATOMS: atom_id res chain seq x y z
N MET A 1 -11.00 -56.59 1.77
CA MET A 1 -9.91 -57.21 0.96
C MET A 1 -8.79 -56.15 0.83
N LYS A 2 -7.64 -56.46 1.41
CA LYS A 2 -6.42 -55.60 1.43
C LYS A 2 -5.72 -55.68 0.07
N LYS A 3 -5.27 -54.56 -0.49
CA LYS A 3 -4.08 -54.55 -1.34
C LYS A 3 -3.27 -53.29 -1.07
N ARG A 4 -2.16 -53.51 -0.39
CA ARG A 4 -1.00 -52.62 -0.24
C ARG A 4 -0.24 -52.62 -1.59
N MET A 5 0.28 -51.43 -1.97
CA MET A 5 1.42 -51.42 -2.88
C MET A 5 2.43 -50.35 -2.41
N LYS A 6 3.68 -50.80 -2.38
CA LYS A 6 4.86 -50.26 -1.70
C LYS A 6 5.61 -49.27 -2.56
N MET A 7 6.23 -48.33 -1.87
CA MET A 7 7.49 -47.63 -2.11
C MET A 7 8.36 -48.09 -3.32
N ALA A 8 8.94 -47.08 -3.96
CA ALA A 8 10.32 -47.17 -4.44
C ALA A 8 10.99 -45.77 -4.32
N ALA A 9 11.93 -45.69 -3.38
CA ALA A 9 12.91 -44.63 -3.27
C ALA A 9 14.07 -44.96 -4.24
N ALA A 10 14.59 -43.99 -4.94
CA ALA A 10 15.88 -44.07 -5.61
C ALA A 10 16.76 -42.88 -5.22
N VAL A 11 17.74 -43.20 -4.42
CA VAL A 11 18.92 -42.40 -4.09
C VAL A 11 19.91 -42.56 -5.23
N MET A 12 20.51 -41.47 -5.71
CA MET A 12 21.81 -41.56 -6.41
C MET A 12 22.70 -40.39 -5.98
N ALA A 13 23.85 -40.81 -5.48
CA ALA A 13 24.92 -40.01 -4.89
C ALA A 13 25.94 -39.52 -5.93
N ALA A 14 26.51 -38.41 -5.62
CA ALA A 14 27.84 -37.85 -5.84
C ALA A 14 28.80 -38.52 -6.81
N VAL A 15 29.45 -37.72 -7.66
CA VAL A 15 30.85 -37.88 -8.02
C VAL A 15 31.56 -36.52 -8.01
N MET A 16 32.53 -36.39 -7.09
CA MET A 16 33.61 -35.42 -7.09
C MET A 16 34.62 -35.71 -8.20
N GLY A 17 35.15 -34.64 -8.77
CA GLY A 17 36.34 -34.70 -9.64
C GLY A 17 37.17 -33.44 -9.54
N MET A 18 38.18 -33.44 -8.66
CA MET A 18 39.31 -32.48 -8.64
C MET A 18 40.28 -32.79 -9.77
N MET A 19 40.91 -31.74 -10.34
CA MET A 19 42.33 -31.67 -10.78
C MET A 19 42.60 -30.27 -11.29
N THR A 20 43.35 -29.44 -10.61
CA THR A 20 44.78 -29.18 -10.42
C THR A 20 45.49 -28.55 -11.60
N LEU A 21 45.96 -27.34 -11.33
CA LEU A 21 47.26 -26.70 -11.56
C LEU A 21 47.86 -26.60 -12.98
N GLY A 22 48.25 -25.35 -13.26
CA GLY A 22 49.55 -25.11 -13.86
C GLY A 22 49.61 -24.08 -14.97
N GLY A 23 50.38 -23.00 -14.73
CA GLY A 23 51.24 -22.47 -15.72
C GLY A 23 51.28 -20.96 -15.92
N CYS A 24 52.26 -20.32 -15.32
CA CYS A 24 52.81 -18.99 -15.62
C CYS A 24 53.30 -18.85 -17.07
N GLY A 25 53.29 -17.61 -17.58
CA GLY A 25 54.05 -17.24 -18.76
C GLY A 25 53.80 -15.81 -19.22
N THR A 26 54.55 -14.93 -18.77
CA THR A 26 55.17 -13.66 -19.10
C THR A 26 55.15 -13.18 -20.54
N ALA A 27 54.84 -11.89 -20.66
CA ALA A 27 55.60 -10.79 -21.33
C ALA A 27 55.46 -10.54 -22.83
N SER A 28 55.12 -9.33 -23.11
CA SER A 28 55.83 -8.32 -23.94
C SER A 28 55.53 -8.20 -25.43
N GLU A 29 55.26 -7.06 -25.80
CA GLU A 29 55.79 -5.98 -26.66
C GLU A 29 54.95 -5.59 -27.88
N LYS A 30 54.62 -4.29 -27.85
CA LYS A 30 54.72 -3.20 -28.85
C LYS A 30 54.37 -3.47 -30.32
N SER A 31 53.52 -2.61 -30.87
CA SER A 31 53.92 -1.59 -31.85
C SER A 31 52.79 -0.71 -32.35
N GLU A 32 53.04 0.55 -32.28
CA GLU A 32 52.48 1.76 -32.88
C GLU A 32 51.94 1.59 -34.31
N THR A 33 50.86 2.35 -34.64
CA THR A 33 50.98 3.43 -35.66
C THR A 33 49.76 4.35 -35.59
N ALA A 34 50.07 5.66 -35.61
CA ALA A 34 49.20 6.78 -35.60
C ALA A 34 48.50 7.06 -36.95
N ALA A 35 47.31 7.63 -36.91
CA ALA A 35 46.85 8.55 -37.94
C ALA A 35 45.97 9.64 -37.30
N GLN A 36 46.49 10.84 -37.32
CA GLN A 36 45.83 12.12 -37.00
C GLN A 36 44.76 12.42 -38.04
N ALA A 37 43.62 12.96 -37.59
CA ALA A 37 42.82 13.89 -38.36
C ALA A 37 42.25 14.93 -37.38
N GLU A 38 42.72 16.17 -37.55
CA GLU A 38 42.23 17.39 -36.90
C GLU A 38 40.80 17.72 -37.33
N GLY A 39 40.03 18.32 -36.46
CA GLY A 39 38.75 18.92 -36.84
C GLY A 39 37.94 19.50 -35.70
N THR A 40 38.27 20.71 -35.31
CA THR A 40 37.46 21.81 -34.81
C THR A 40 36.75 21.70 -33.46
N ASP A 41 37.29 22.47 -32.54
CA ASP A 41 36.64 23.05 -31.35
C ASP A 41 35.24 23.57 -31.60
N ALA A 42 34.30 23.09 -30.82
CA ALA A 42 33.14 23.84 -30.40
C ALA A 42 33.00 23.63 -28.88
N LYS A 43 33.67 24.49 -28.16
CA LYS A 43 33.60 24.67 -26.72
C LYS A 43 32.22 25.24 -26.41
N GLN A 44 31.25 24.38 -26.09
CA GLN A 44 30.03 24.77 -25.41
C GLN A 44 30.29 24.56 -23.92
N THR A 45 30.63 25.65 -23.27
CA THR A 45 30.60 25.83 -21.83
C THR A 45 29.13 25.82 -21.42
N SER A 46 28.66 24.71 -20.94
CA SER A 46 27.51 24.66 -20.05
C SER A 46 28.06 24.81 -18.64
N GLU A 47 27.81 25.98 -18.08
CA GLU A 47 28.08 26.32 -16.69
C GLU A 47 27.26 25.47 -15.75
N ASP A 48 27.93 25.01 -14.69
CA ASP A 48 27.40 24.63 -13.37
C ASP A 48 26.07 23.84 -13.28
N GLY A 49 26.11 22.58 -13.60
CA GLY A 49 25.32 21.61 -12.89
C GLY A 49 26.12 21.10 -11.68
N LYS A 50 26.03 21.75 -10.53
CA LYS A 50 26.25 21.07 -9.24
C LYS A 50 25.32 19.88 -9.23
N SER A 51 25.83 18.67 -9.28
CA SER A 51 25.16 17.50 -8.79
C SER A 51 24.80 17.82 -7.34
N GLN A 52 23.57 18.20 -7.07
CA GLN A 52 23.07 18.27 -5.71
C GLN A 52 23.14 16.81 -5.22
N ASP A 53 23.87 16.59 -4.13
CA ASP A 53 23.80 15.32 -3.41
C ASP A 53 22.36 15.21 -2.86
N LEU A 54 21.50 14.48 -3.59
CA LEU A 54 20.12 14.26 -3.19
C LEU A 54 20.13 13.33 -1.98
N LYS A 55 19.24 13.59 -1.03
CA LYS A 55 19.04 12.71 0.12
C LYS A 55 18.16 11.53 -0.29
N GLU A 56 18.68 10.32 -0.10
CA GLU A 56 17.93 9.09 -0.34
C GLU A 56 16.80 8.95 0.66
N ILE A 57 15.59 8.67 0.15
CA ILE A 57 14.35 8.43 0.89
C ILE A 57 13.73 7.12 0.40
N ASN A 58 13.70 6.11 1.25
CA ASN A 58 13.04 4.86 0.98
C ASN A 58 11.58 4.95 1.43
N VAL A 59 10.65 4.84 0.48
CA VAL A 59 9.20 4.79 0.71
C VAL A 59 8.75 3.36 0.55
N VAL A 60 8.21 2.76 1.61
CA VAL A 60 7.64 1.41 1.57
C VAL A 60 6.14 1.53 1.41
N LEU A 61 5.61 0.99 0.32
CA LEU A 61 4.17 0.94 0.05
C LEU A 61 3.49 -0.08 0.96
N ASP A 62 2.18 0.06 1.12
CA ASP A 62 1.29 -0.90 1.80
C ASP A 62 1.13 -2.19 0.99
N TRP A 63 1.14 -2.07 -0.35
CA TRP A 63 0.93 -3.13 -1.33
C TRP A 63 1.84 -2.95 -2.55
N TYR A 64 1.65 -3.79 -3.57
CA TYR A 64 2.26 -3.59 -4.89
C TYR A 64 1.71 -2.32 -5.53
N PRO A 65 2.49 -1.66 -6.43
CA PRO A 65 2.04 -0.47 -7.13
C PRO A 65 0.67 -0.66 -7.79
N ASN A 66 -0.26 0.25 -7.52
CA ASN A 66 -1.60 0.32 -8.10
C ASN A 66 -2.06 1.79 -8.17
N ALA A 67 -3.30 2.07 -8.59
CA ALA A 67 -3.81 3.41 -8.81
C ALA A 67 -3.62 4.38 -7.63
N ILE A 68 -3.67 3.91 -6.36
CA ILE A 68 -3.48 4.75 -5.17
C ILE A 68 -2.08 5.42 -5.20
N HIS A 69 -1.07 4.73 -5.70
CA HIS A 69 0.32 5.17 -5.71
C HIS A 69 0.68 6.09 -6.89
N THR A 70 -0.24 6.33 -7.82
CA THR A 70 0.00 7.08 -9.07
C THR A 70 0.69 8.42 -8.82
N PHE A 71 0.30 9.15 -7.78
CA PHE A 71 0.85 10.47 -7.47
C PHE A 71 2.33 10.42 -7.06
N ILE A 72 2.79 9.34 -6.41
CA ILE A 72 4.20 9.15 -6.03
C ILE A 72 5.05 8.97 -7.28
N TYR A 73 4.65 8.04 -8.16
CA TYR A 73 5.37 7.78 -9.41
C TYR A 73 5.35 8.99 -10.33
N THR A 74 4.25 9.75 -10.35
CA THR A 74 4.16 11.02 -11.06
C THR A 74 5.16 12.04 -10.50
N ALA A 75 5.25 12.18 -9.18
CA ALA A 75 6.19 13.10 -8.54
C ALA A 75 7.66 12.73 -8.82
N ILE A 76 7.98 11.43 -8.87
CA ILE A 76 9.31 10.93 -9.26
C ILE A 76 9.61 11.28 -10.71
N GLU A 77 8.75 10.90 -11.64
CA GLU A 77 8.94 11.10 -13.09
C GLU A 77 9.04 12.58 -13.46
N ARG A 78 8.27 13.45 -12.77
CA ARG A 78 8.29 14.90 -12.97
C ARG A 78 9.46 15.59 -12.26
N GLY A 79 10.23 14.88 -11.44
CA GLY A 79 11.37 15.41 -10.71
C GLY A 79 11.01 16.26 -9.49
N TYR A 80 9.78 16.24 -8.99
CA TYR A 80 9.32 17.07 -7.88
C TYR A 80 10.04 16.76 -6.58
N TYR A 81 10.37 15.49 -6.33
CA TYR A 81 11.20 15.12 -5.18
C TYR A 81 12.64 15.63 -5.31
N ALA A 82 13.20 15.57 -6.52
CA ALA A 82 14.56 16.09 -6.76
C ALA A 82 14.64 17.61 -6.60
N GLU A 83 13.58 18.37 -6.92
CA GLU A 83 13.46 19.81 -6.63
C GLU A 83 13.53 20.11 -5.12
N GLU A 84 13.05 19.20 -4.27
CA GLU A 84 13.13 19.27 -2.81
C GLU A 84 14.44 18.66 -2.26
N GLY A 85 15.39 18.27 -3.13
CA GLY A 85 16.65 17.68 -2.74
C GLY A 85 16.57 16.21 -2.33
N LEU A 86 15.53 15.49 -2.76
CA LEU A 86 15.25 14.11 -2.38
C LEU A 86 15.41 13.16 -3.57
N ASP A 87 16.00 11.98 -3.31
CA ASP A 87 16.03 10.83 -4.21
C ASP A 87 15.12 9.75 -3.62
N VAL A 88 13.90 9.65 -4.17
CA VAL A 88 12.85 8.77 -3.64
C VAL A 88 12.89 7.40 -4.30
N ASN A 89 13.14 6.38 -3.47
CA ASN A 89 13.15 4.97 -3.84
C ASN A 89 11.88 4.27 -3.33
N VAL A 90 10.99 3.89 -4.24
CA VAL A 90 9.77 3.17 -3.90
C VAL A 90 10.07 1.69 -3.74
N ARG A 91 9.61 1.12 -2.63
CA ARG A 91 9.72 -0.30 -2.30
C ARG A 91 8.34 -0.84 -1.99
N PHE A 92 7.98 -1.95 -2.59
CA PHE A 92 6.77 -2.69 -2.21
C PHE A 92 7.09 -3.75 -1.15
N PRO A 93 6.11 -4.11 -0.31
CA PRO A 93 6.34 -4.98 0.83
C PRO A 93 6.59 -6.43 0.39
N ALA A 94 7.45 -7.13 1.14
CA ALA A 94 7.58 -8.57 1.06
C ALA A 94 6.60 -9.29 2.01
N ASN A 95 6.13 -8.59 3.06
CA ASN A 95 5.13 -9.04 4.02
C ASN A 95 4.15 -7.91 4.33
N ALA A 96 2.91 -8.24 4.69
CA ALA A 96 1.83 -7.28 4.92
C ALA A 96 2.17 -6.14 5.90
N ASN A 97 3.04 -6.36 6.90
CA ASN A 97 3.40 -5.35 7.89
C ASN A 97 4.73 -4.64 7.61
N ASP A 98 5.33 -4.82 6.44
CA ASP A 98 6.68 -4.30 6.18
C ASP A 98 6.75 -2.77 6.25
N ALA A 99 5.77 -2.05 5.70
CA ALA A 99 5.76 -0.60 5.72
C ALA A 99 5.84 -0.06 7.16
N LEU A 100 5.00 -0.56 8.05
CA LEU A 100 4.98 -0.17 9.45
C LEU A 100 6.25 -0.60 10.19
N SER A 101 6.67 -1.85 10.03
CA SER A 101 7.79 -2.42 10.79
C SER A 101 9.15 -1.87 10.35
N LEU A 102 9.36 -1.62 9.05
CA LEU A 102 10.61 -1.07 8.54
C LEU A 102 10.77 0.41 8.94
N VAL A 103 9.69 1.19 8.88
CA VAL A 103 9.72 2.58 9.36
C VAL A 103 9.96 2.64 10.87
N ALA A 104 9.26 1.81 11.65
CA ALA A 104 9.46 1.74 13.10
C ALA A 104 10.90 1.38 13.48
N ALA A 105 11.56 0.55 12.67
CA ALA A 105 12.95 0.12 12.87
C ALA A 105 13.99 1.10 12.30
N GLY A 106 13.59 2.22 11.66
CA GLY A 106 14.48 3.16 10.98
C GLY A 106 15.19 2.57 9.76
N LYS A 107 14.58 1.58 9.11
CA LYS A 107 15.07 0.92 7.88
C LYS A 107 14.40 1.43 6.60
N ALA A 108 13.43 2.26 6.76
CA ALA A 108 12.80 3.09 5.75
C ALA A 108 12.41 4.42 6.39
N GLU A 109 12.45 5.47 5.61
CA GLU A 109 12.16 6.83 6.06
C GLU A 109 10.65 7.04 6.17
N ILE A 110 9.91 6.56 5.17
CA ILE A 110 8.47 6.77 5.03
C ILE A 110 7.79 5.43 4.69
N GLY A 111 6.58 5.25 5.19
CA GLY A 111 5.71 4.14 4.83
C GLY A 111 4.32 4.63 4.43
N MET A 112 3.61 3.84 3.65
CA MET A 112 2.16 3.95 3.45
C MET A 112 1.49 2.84 4.23
N TYR A 113 0.48 3.17 5.02
CA TYR A 113 -0.23 2.16 5.80
C TYR A 113 -1.61 2.66 6.25
N TYR A 114 -2.34 1.81 6.96
CA TYR A 114 -3.73 2.04 7.36
C TYR A 114 -3.82 2.75 8.71
N GLN A 115 -4.72 3.73 8.85
CA GLN A 115 -4.88 4.52 10.07
C GLN A 115 -5.09 3.65 11.31
N GLN A 116 -5.98 2.67 11.23
CA GLN A 116 -6.35 1.84 12.37
C GLN A 116 -5.21 0.92 12.84
N ASP A 117 -4.40 0.45 11.90
CA ASP A 117 -3.20 -0.34 12.23
C ASP A 117 -2.11 0.51 12.88
N VAL A 118 -1.95 1.78 12.48
CA VAL A 118 -1.05 2.73 13.17
C VAL A 118 -1.50 2.93 14.62
N ILE A 119 -2.80 3.16 14.86
CA ILE A 119 -3.36 3.28 16.21
C ILE A 119 -3.06 2.01 17.03
N GLN A 120 -3.31 0.83 16.47
CA GLN A 120 -3.10 -0.46 17.12
C GLN A 120 -1.62 -0.71 17.46
N ALA A 121 -0.71 -0.41 16.53
CA ALA A 121 0.72 -0.58 16.74
C ALA A 121 1.25 0.34 17.85
N VAL A 122 0.80 1.58 17.89
CA VAL A 122 1.19 2.54 18.93
C VAL A 122 0.59 2.14 20.28
N ALA A 123 -0.71 1.85 20.33
CA ALA A 123 -1.42 1.53 21.56
C ALA A 123 -0.94 0.22 22.20
N ASN A 124 -0.94 -0.87 21.43
CA ASN A 124 -0.72 -2.21 21.97
C ASN A 124 0.77 -2.56 22.07
N GLN A 125 1.58 -2.13 21.10
CA GLN A 125 3.00 -2.48 21.00
C GLN A 125 3.93 -1.35 21.46
N GLY A 126 3.45 -0.10 21.55
CA GLY A 126 4.27 1.06 21.89
C GLY A 126 5.23 1.47 20.77
N THR A 127 4.84 1.17 19.52
CA THR A 127 5.61 1.48 18.31
C THR A 127 5.82 2.98 18.18
N LYS A 128 7.02 3.40 17.81
CA LYS A 128 7.42 4.83 17.75
C LYS A 128 7.29 5.38 16.34
N ILE A 129 6.06 5.48 15.87
CA ILE A 129 5.68 6.01 14.56
C ILE A 129 4.51 6.98 14.71
N LYS A 130 4.32 7.84 13.73
CA LYS A 130 3.13 8.69 13.58
C LYS A 130 2.77 8.83 12.11
N SER A 131 1.48 9.05 11.88
CA SER A 131 1.03 9.57 10.60
C SER A 131 1.50 11.00 10.41
N ILE A 132 1.93 11.32 9.18
CA ILE A 132 2.36 12.66 8.75
C ILE A 132 1.47 13.25 7.67
N GLY A 133 0.46 12.51 7.19
CA GLY A 133 -0.51 12.99 6.20
C GLY A 133 -1.44 11.88 5.74
N ALA A 134 -2.72 12.21 5.54
CA ALA A 134 -3.73 11.27 5.07
C ALA A 134 -3.81 11.26 3.53
N ILE A 135 -3.62 10.10 2.93
CA ILE A 135 -3.58 9.89 1.47
C ILE A 135 -5.00 9.71 0.95
N VAL A 136 -5.76 8.80 1.54
CA VAL A 136 -7.17 8.56 1.21
C VAL A 136 -8.02 8.96 2.41
N GLN A 137 -8.89 9.95 2.19
CA GLN A 137 -9.62 10.67 3.25
C GLN A 137 -10.86 9.92 3.76
N SER A 138 -11.19 8.78 3.13
CA SER A 138 -12.39 8.00 3.43
C SER A 138 -12.11 6.51 3.31
N PRO A 139 -12.92 5.67 3.97
CA PRO A 139 -12.81 4.22 3.83
C PRO A 139 -12.97 3.75 2.38
N LEU A 140 -12.23 2.72 2.00
CA LEU A 140 -12.38 2.00 0.73
C LEU A 140 -12.94 0.59 0.95
N SER A 141 -12.80 0.05 2.18
CA SER A 141 -13.25 -1.30 2.52
C SER A 141 -14.75 -1.45 2.44
N VAL A 142 -15.20 -2.47 1.73
CA VAL A 142 -16.62 -2.80 1.52
C VAL A 142 -16.97 -4.18 2.01
N VAL A 143 -18.26 -4.36 2.32
CA VAL A 143 -18.88 -5.68 2.29
C VAL A 143 -19.34 -5.93 0.85
N LEU A 144 -18.76 -6.94 0.21
CA LEU A 144 -18.97 -7.29 -1.20
C LEU A 144 -19.72 -8.61 -1.30
N SER A 145 -20.65 -8.72 -2.24
CA SER A 145 -21.40 -9.95 -2.52
C SER A 145 -21.77 -10.07 -3.99
N LEU A 146 -22.02 -11.28 -4.47
CA LEU A 146 -22.68 -11.45 -5.76
C LEU A 146 -24.11 -10.88 -5.70
N LYS A 147 -24.56 -10.29 -6.79
CA LYS A 147 -25.84 -9.57 -6.86
C LYS A 147 -27.07 -10.43 -6.53
N ASP A 148 -27.02 -11.71 -6.87
CA ASP A 148 -28.10 -12.68 -6.59
C ASP A 148 -28.27 -12.99 -5.11
N LYS A 149 -27.28 -12.69 -4.27
CA LYS A 149 -27.34 -12.81 -2.81
C LYS A 149 -28.21 -11.74 -2.15
N ASN A 150 -28.45 -10.62 -2.85
CA ASN A 150 -29.27 -9.48 -2.39
C ASN A 150 -28.80 -8.91 -1.04
N ILE A 151 -27.48 -8.83 -0.83
CA ILE A 151 -26.85 -8.24 0.34
C ILE A 151 -26.51 -6.79 0.00
N THR A 152 -27.20 -5.83 0.57
CA THR A 152 -27.06 -4.38 0.29
C THR A 152 -26.95 -3.55 1.56
N GLY A 153 -26.93 -4.18 2.73
CA GLY A 153 -26.78 -3.54 4.02
C GLY A 153 -26.56 -4.56 5.12
N PRO A 154 -26.18 -4.15 6.34
CA PRO A 154 -25.85 -5.06 7.44
C PRO A 154 -27.00 -5.97 7.85
N GLU A 155 -28.25 -5.51 7.75
CA GLU A 155 -29.44 -6.30 8.07
C GLU A 155 -29.56 -7.57 7.21
N ASN A 156 -28.98 -7.57 6.02
CA ASN A 156 -28.99 -8.72 5.12
C ASN A 156 -27.91 -9.78 5.46
N LEU A 157 -27.03 -9.48 6.42
CA LEU A 157 -25.98 -10.41 6.86
C LEU A 157 -26.48 -11.45 7.86
N VAL A 158 -27.66 -11.24 8.47
CA VAL A 158 -28.26 -12.21 9.41
C VAL A 158 -28.41 -13.56 8.75
N GLY A 159 -27.83 -14.60 9.36
CA GLY A 159 -27.83 -15.99 8.87
C GLY A 159 -26.93 -16.23 7.66
N LYS A 160 -26.11 -15.28 7.26
CA LYS A 160 -25.16 -15.40 6.15
C LYS A 160 -23.77 -15.83 6.60
N THR A 161 -23.04 -16.42 5.67
CA THR A 161 -21.61 -16.69 5.82
C THR A 161 -20.82 -15.58 5.17
N VAL A 162 -19.97 -14.91 5.95
CA VAL A 162 -19.13 -13.80 5.52
C VAL A 162 -17.65 -14.18 5.63
N GLY A 163 -16.94 -14.13 4.50
CA GLY A 163 -15.50 -14.35 4.43
C GLY A 163 -14.73 -13.08 4.84
N TYR A 164 -13.62 -13.24 5.56
CA TYR A 164 -12.74 -12.15 5.96
C TYR A 164 -11.26 -12.60 6.00
N GLY A 165 -10.33 -11.67 6.10
CA GLY A 165 -8.88 -11.95 6.11
C GLY A 165 -8.31 -12.36 7.47
N GLY A 166 -9.12 -12.87 8.40
CA GLY A 166 -8.65 -13.36 9.71
C GLY A 166 -8.22 -12.27 10.69
N THR A 167 -8.63 -11.01 10.50
CA THR A 167 -8.20 -9.90 11.37
C THR A 167 -9.24 -9.57 12.44
N ALA A 168 -8.78 -9.22 13.64
CA ALA A 168 -9.65 -8.74 14.72
C ALA A 168 -10.39 -7.44 14.34
N LEU A 169 -9.80 -6.62 13.46
CA LEU A 169 -10.43 -5.42 12.93
C LEU A 169 -11.69 -5.75 12.13
N SER A 170 -11.61 -6.68 11.18
CA SER A 170 -12.78 -7.11 10.39
C SER A 170 -13.89 -7.68 11.26
N GLU A 171 -13.55 -8.47 12.30
CA GLU A 171 -14.52 -9.00 13.26
C GLU A 171 -15.22 -7.86 14.05
N ALA A 172 -14.46 -6.84 14.49
CA ALA A 172 -14.99 -5.69 15.19
C ALA A 172 -15.89 -4.82 14.30
N VAL A 173 -15.53 -4.67 13.01
CA VAL A 173 -16.35 -3.95 12.03
C VAL A 173 -17.70 -4.68 11.84
N VAL A 174 -17.70 -5.98 11.60
CA VAL A 174 -18.96 -6.76 11.47
C VAL A 174 -19.78 -6.66 12.74
N LYS A 175 -19.17 -6.78 13.91
CA LYS A 175 -19.87 -6.62 15.19
C LYS A 175 -20.53 -5.26 15.33
N SER A 176 -19.80 -4.17 15.01
CA SER A 176 -20.34 -2.80 15.09
C SER A 176 -21.51 -2.60 14.14
N MET A 177 -21.44 -3.11 12.91
CA MET A 177 -22.52 -3.05 11.94
C MET A 177 -23.76 -3.79 12.42
N MET A 178 -23.61 -5.00 12.98
CA MET A 178 -24.73 -5.79 13.48
C MET A 178 -25.37 -5.13 14.70
N GLU A 179 -24.59 -4.63 15.65
CA GLU A 179 -25.09 -3.86 16.80
C GLU A 179 -25.87 -2.62 16.35
N TYR A 180 -25.39 -1.92 15.32
CA TYR A 180 -26.03 -0.72 14.76
C TYR A 180 -27.46 -1.01 14.24
N VAL A 181 -27.66 -2.14 13.57
CA VAL A 181 -28.97 -2.55 13.05
C VAL A 181 -29.79 -3.33 14.09
N GLY A 182 -29.32 -3.47 15.33
CA GLY A 182 -30.02 -4.12 16.43
C GLY A 182 -30.03 -5.64 16.34
N ALA A 183 -29.08 -6.23 15.62
CA ALA A 183 -28.87 -7.67 15.51
C ALA A 183 -27.65 -8.11 16.34
N ASP A 184 -27.51 -9.41 16.58
CA ASP A 184 -26.35 -9.97 17.26
C ASP A 184 -25.28 -10.36 16.23
N ALA A 185 -24.01 -10.06 16.52
CA ALA A 185 -22.90 -10.46 15.66
C ALA A 185 -22.79 -11.98 15.51
N SER A 186 -23.28 -12.77 16.49
CA SER A 186 -23.34 -14.22 16.40
C SER A 186 -24.35 -14.74 15.38
N ASP A 187 -25.22 -13.87 14.85
CA ASP A 187 -26.13 -14.21 13.75
C ASP A 187 -25.41 -14.24 12.38
N VAL A 188 -24.16 -13.80 12.32
CA VAL A 188 -23.28 -13.85 11.14
C VAL A 188 -22.25 -14.96 11.32
N ASN A 189 -22.15 -15.86 10.35
CA ASN A 189 -21.10 -16.88 10.35
C ASN A 189 -19.84 -16.35 9.68
N LEU A 190 -18.87 -15.86 10.48
CA LEU A 190 -17.58 -15.38 9.99
C LEU A 190 -16.62 -16.54 9.71
N ILE A 191 -16.02 -16.56 8.52
CA ILE A 191 -15.02 -17.57 8.12
C ILE A 191 -13.75 -16.87 7.67
N ASP A 192 -12.62 -17.19 8.30
CA ASP A 192 -11.30 -16.78 7.85
C ASP A 192 -10.99 -17.48 6.51
N VAL A 193 -10.88 -16.70 5.45
CA VAL A 193 -10.54 -17.13 4.09
C VAL A 193 -9.18 -16.59 3.65
N GLY A 194 -8.47 -15.91 4.54
CA GLY A 194 -7.18 -15.28 4.24
C GLY A 194 -7.29 -14.31 3.06
N PHE A 195 -6.43 -14.50 2.07
CA PHE A 195 -6.42 -13.68 0.85
C PHE A 195 -7.42 -14.12 -0.23
N GLU A 196 -8.17 -15.19 0.01
CA GLU A 196 -9.09 -15.79 -0.97
C GLU A 196 -10.50 -15.17 -0.93
N LEU A 197 -10.59 -13.84 -0.73
CA LEU A 197 -11.87 -13.15 -0.58
C LEU A 197 -12.76 -13.33 -1.82
N MET A 198 -12.29 -12.90 -3.00
CA MET A 198 -13.06 -12.97 -4.25
C MET A 198 -13.32 -14.41 -4.68
N SER A 199 -12.32 -15.28 -4.63
CA SER A 199 -12.46 -16.69 -5.03
C SER A 199 -13.42 -17.46 -4.12
N SER A 200 -13.41 -17.18 -2.81
CA SER A 200 -14.36 -17.80 -1.86
C SER A 200 -15.82 -17.39 -2.13
N MET A 201 -16.04 -16.15 -2.54
CA MET A 201 -17.35 -15.64 -2.90
C MET A 201 -17.83 -16.20 -4.25
N THR A 202 -16.99 -16.16 -5.29
CA THR A 202 -17.35 -16.64 -6.63
C THR A 202 -17.57 -18.15 -6.70
N THR A 203 -16.91 -18.93 -5.85
CA THR A 203 -17.12 -20.39 -5.72
C THR A 203 -18.30 -20.75 -4.83
N GLY A 204 -18.92 -19.76 -4.15
CA GLY A 204 -20.08 -19.97 -3.26
C GLY A 204 -19.73 -20.54 -1.89
N ASN A 205 -18.46 -20.49 -1.48
CA ASN A 205 -18.02 -20.89 -0.14
C ASN A 205 -18.52 -19.91 0.93
N VAL A 206 -18.67 -18.63 0.56
CA VAL A 206 -19.25 -17.58 1.40
C VAL A 206 -20.33 -16.82 0.63
N ASP A 207 -21.25 -16.17 1.36
CA ASP A 207 -22.31 -15.35 0.75
C ASP A 207 -21.85 -13.92 0.45
N ALA A 208 -20.93 -13.42 1.25
CA ALA A 208 -20.31 -12.10 1.12
C ALA A 208 -18.88 -12.13 1.67
N THR A 209 -18.13 -11.08 1.41
CA THR A 209 -16.80 -10.86 1.99
C THR A 209 -16.68 -9.46 2.57
N ILE A 210 -15.80 -9.28 3.56
CA ILE A 210 -15.37 -7.98 4.08
C ILE A 210 -13.84 -7.86 3.95
N GLY A 211 -13.36 -6.70 3.51
CA GLY A 211 -11.94 -6.41 3.26
C GLY A 211 -11.59 -6.24 1.78
N CYS A 212 -12.54 -6.42 0.87
CA CYS A 212 -12.40 -5.96 -0.51
C CYS A 212 -12.53 -4.43 -0.58
N LEU A 213 -11.88 -3.81 -1.55
CA LEU A 213 -11.88 -2.36 -1.73
C LEU A 213 -12.81 -1.95 -2.89
N VAL A 214 -13.53 -0.85 -2.71
CA VAL A 214 -14.45 -0.32 -3.72
C VAL A 214 -13.75 0.13 -5.00
N ASN A 215 -12.52 0.56 -4.90
CA ASN A 215 -11.72 1.05 -6.03
C ASN A 215 -11.00 -0.07 -6.80
N HIS A 216 -10.80 -1.25 -6.22
CA HIS A 216 -10.01 -2.31 -6.83
C HIS A 216 -10.80 -3.61 -7.05
N GLU A 217 -11.22 -4.33 -5.99
CA GLU A 217 -11.90 -5.62 -6.13
C GLU A 217 -13.29 -5.48 -6.77
N VAL A 218 -14.00 -4.38 -6.52
CA VAL A 218 -15.32 -4.16 -7.17
C VAL A 218 -15.16 -4.04 -8.69
N PRO A 219 -14.34 -3.13 -9.25
CA PRO A 219 -14.15 -3.06 -10.70
C PRO A 219 -13.48 -4.30 -11.29
N GLN A 220 -12.63 -5.01 -10.54
CA GLN A 220 -12.04 -6.27 -11.00
C GLN A 220 -13.12 -7.36 -11.17
N MET A 221 -14.03 -7.51 -10.21
CA MET A 221 -15.15 -8.47 -10.30
C MET A 221 -16.05 -8.15 -11.50
N GLU A 222 -16.32 -6.86 -11.74
CA GLU A 222 -17.11 -6.43 -12.91
C GLU A 222 -16.39 -6.73 -14.22
N GLU A 223 -15.06 -6.52 -14.31
CA GLU A 223 -14.26 -6.84 -15.50
C GLU A 223 -14.23 -8.36 -15.77
N GLU A 224 -14.25 -9.18 -14.72
CA GLU A 224 -14.37 -10.64 -14.82
C GLU A 224 -15.80 -11.10 -15.16
N GLY A 225 -16.75 -10.18 -15.28
CA GLY A 225 -18.12 -10.44 -15.69
C GLY A 225 -19.09 -10.84 -14.57
N PHE A 226 -18.74 -10.57 -13.31
CA PHE A 226 -19.62 -10.78 -12.18
C PHE A 226 -20.47 -9.54 -11.88
N ASP A 227 -21.78 -9.72 -11.73
CA ASP A 227 -22.66 -8.71 -11.15
C ASP A 227 -22.53 -8.73 -9.63
N VAL A 228 -22.16 -7.60 -9.02
CA VAL A 228 -21.94 -7.49 -7.57
C VAL A 228 -22.86 -6.46 -6.91
N ASN A 229 -23.09 -6.63 -5.62
CA ASN A 229 -23.56 -5.60 -4.69
C ASN A 229 -22.47 -5.34 -3.66
N TYR A 230 -22.36 -4.11 -3.23
CA TYR A 230 -21.50 -3.75 -2.10
C TYR A 230 -22.11 -2.63 -1.28
N PHE A 231 -21.65 -2.49 -0.06
CA PHE A 231 -21.91 -1.34 0.79
C PHE A 231 -20.72 -1.06 1.69
N MET A 232 -20.54 0.23 2.02
CA MET A 232 -19.48 0.67 2.92
C MET A 232 -19.85 0.34 4.37
N ALA A 233 -18.86 0.07 5.23
CA ALA A 233 -19.09 -0.22 6.64
C ALA A 233 -19.25 1.04 7.48
N ASP A 234 -18.65 2.16 7.05
CA ASP A 234 -18.79 3.46 7.71
C ASP A 234 -20.27 3.92 7.73
N GLY A 235 -20.66 4.66 8.76
CA GLY A 235 -22.06 5.00 8.98
C GLY A 235 -22.90 3.94 9.67
N TYR A 236 -22.38 2.71 9.82
CA TYR A 236 -23.03 1.63 10.58
C TYR A 236 -22.34 1.38 11.93
N GLY A 237 -22.10 2.47 12.68
CA GLY A 237 -21.45 2.41 13.99
C GLY A 237 -19.93 2.42 13.95
N ILE A 238 -19.34 2.51 12.76
CA ILE A 238 -17.93 2.74 12.52
C ILE A 238 -17.75 4.22 12.12
N PRO A 239 -16.83 4.98 12.71
CA PRO A 239 -16.53 6.34 12.28
C PRO A 239 -15.91 6.36 10.90
N ASN A 240 -15.95 7.51 10.20
CA ASN A 240 -15.08 7.73 9.05
C ASN A 240 -13.62 7.58 9.47
N TYR A 241 -12.78 7.02 8.59
CA TYR A 241 -11.36 6.86 8.83
C TYR A 241 -10.57 7.09 7.53
N TYR A 242 -9.29 7.41 7.69
CA TYR A 242 -8.36 7.46 6.57
C TYR A 242 -7.98 6.05 6.18
N GLU A 243 -8.33 5.65 4.95
CA GLU A 243 -7.93 4.31 4.48
C GLU A 243 -6.42 4.19 4.47
N GLU A 244 -5.73 5.22 3.92
CA GLU A 244 -4.28 5.22 3.89
C GLU A 244 -3.67 6.52 4.36
N VAL A 245 -2.53 6.39 5.04
CA VAL A 245 -1.74 7.50 5.56
C VAL A 245 -0.25 7.29 5.27
N PHE A 246 0.48 8.38 5.11
CA PHE A 246 1.93 8.34 5.23
C PHE A 246 2.33 8.27 6.69
N LEU A 247 3.35 7.47 7.01
CA LEU A 247 3.91 7.36 8.35
C LEU A 247 5.43 7.54 8.34
N ALA A 248 5.94 8.11 9.42
CA ALA A 248 7.37 8.22 9.71
C ALA A 248 7.63 7.88 11.18
N ASN A 249 8.87 7.52 11.51
CA ASN A 249 9.22 7.27 12.91
C ASN A 249 9.46 8.59 13.68
N ASN A 250 9.30 8.51 15.00
CA ASN A 250 9.40 9.68 15.88
C ASN A 250 10.77 10.35 15.86
N GLU A 251 11.84 9.60 15.58
CA GLU A 251 13.19 10.13 15.50
C GLU A 251 13.36 11.02 14.28
N MET A 252 12.93 10.55 13.10
CA MET A 252 12.97 11.32 11.85
C MET A 252 12.09 12.57 11.92
N ILE A 253 10.87 12.44 12.53
CA ILE A 253 9.98 13.59 12.74
C ILE A 253 10.65 14.70 13.57
N GLN A 254 11.47 14.33 14.56
CA GLN A 254 12.15 15.29 15.43
C GLN A 254 13.44 15.85 14.84
N GLN A 255 14.20 15.01 14.14
CA GLN A 255 15.54 15.37 13.67
C GLN A 255 15.56 15.97 12.26
N GLU A 256 14.61 15.56 11.41
CA GLU A 256 14.60 15.92 10.00
C GLU A 256 13.20 16.32 9.49
N PRO A 257 12.45 17.17 10.20
CA PRO A 257 11.11 17.57 9.79
C PRO A 257 11.08 18.19 8.40
N GLU A 258 12.08 19.01 8.04
CA GLU A 258 12.18 19.67 6.73
C GLU A 258 12.25 18.69 5.55
N VAL A 259 12.85 17.50 5.77
CA VAL A 259 12.90 16.41 4.77
C VAL A 259 11.50 15.83 4.54
N LEU A 260 10.77 15.57 5.61
CA LEU A 260 9.39 15.07 5.54
C LEU A 260 8.45 16.10 4.92
N GLU A 261 8.59 17.39 5.27
CA GLU A 261 7.83 18.48 4.66
C GLU A 261 8.11 18.60 3.16
N GLY A 262 9.40 18.49 2.74
CA GLY A 262 9.78 18.48 1.32
C GLY A 262 9.14 17.31 0.58
N PHE A 263 9.15 16.11 1.19
CA PHE A 263 8.49 14.94 0.63
C PHE A 263 6.98 15.16 0.45
N LEU A 264 6.29 15.70 1.45
CA LEU A 264 4.85 15.98 1.37
C LEU A 264 4.53 17.05 0.32
N ARG A 265 5.35 18.12 0.20
CA ARG A 265 5.17 19.14 -0.85
C ARG A 265 5.31 18.56 -2.26
N ALA A 266 6.32 17.73 -2.48
CA ALA A 266 6.52 17.07 -3.77
C ALA A 266 5.37 16.08 -4.09
N SER A 267 4.92 15.32 -3.08
CA SER A 267 3.76 14.42 -3.20
C SER A 267 2.48 15.16 -3.58
N LYS A 268 2.25 16.36 -2.99
CA LYS A 268 1.10 17.23 -3.36
C LYS A 268 1.18 17.67 -4.81
N LYS A 269 2.36 18.05 -5.32
CA LYS A 269 2.53 18.40 -6.75
C LYS A 269 2.22 17.20 -7.65
N GLY A 270 2.70 16.00 -7.29
CA GLY A 270 2.38 14.78 -8.02
C GLY A 270 0.89 14.46 -8.03
N PHE A 271 0.19 14.70 -6.92
CA PHE A 271 -1.25 14.54 -6.82
C PHE A 271 -2.01 15.58 -7.66
N GLU A 272 -1.58 16.84 -7.68
CA GLU A 272 -2.17 17.87 -8.54
C GLU A 272 -2.08 17.50 -10.02
N ASP A 273 -0.94 16.96 -10.48
CA ASP A 273 -0.81 16.45 -11.85
C ASP A 273 -1.73 15.25 -12.08
N PHE A 274 -1.79 14.31 -11.12
CA PHE A 274 -2.68 13.15 -11.18
C PHE A 274 -4.15 13.55 -11.28
N LYS A 275 -4.59 14.53 -10.52
CA LYS A 275 -5.94 15.07 -10.57
C LYS A 275 -6.26 15.73 -11.92
N ASN A 276 -5.29 16.45 -12.52
CA ASN A 276 -5.46 17.18 -13.77
C ASN A 276 -5.36 16.28 -15.02
N ASP A 277 -4.55 15.23 -14.98
CA ASP A 277 -4.35 14.27 -16.08
C ASP A 277 -4.25 12.82 -15.54
N PRO A 278 -5.38 12.24 -15.07
CA PRO A 278 -5.37 10.89 -14.49
C PRO A 278 -4.79 9.84 -15.44
N ASN A 279 -5.16 9.89 -16.72
CA ASN A 279 -4.72 8.89 -17.69
C ASN A 279 -3.23 9.00 -18.02
N GLY A 280 -2.70 10.24 -18.15
CA GLY A 280 -1.27 10.45 -18.37
C GLY A 280 -0.43 10.01 -17.18
N CYS A 281 -0.89 10.28 -15.96
CA CYS A 281 -0.22 9.85 -14.73
C CYS A 281 -0.36 8.34 -14.51
N LEU A 282 -1.52 7.74 -14.81
CA LEU A 282 -1.70 6.29 -14.77
C LEU A 282 -0.75 5.57 -15.74
N ALA A 283 -0.48 6.14 -16.92
CA ALA A 283 0.51 5.57 -17.85
C ALA A 283 1.94 5.54 -17.24
N ILE A 284 2.29 6.52 -16.40
CA ILE A 284 3.57 6.50 -15.66
C ILE A 284 3.57 5.33 -14.67
N LEU A 285 2.51 5.14 -13.89
CA LEU A 285 2.36 4.02 -12.98
C LEU A 285 2.48 2.67 -13.70
N MET A 286 1.73 2.49 -14.80
CA MET A 286 1.73 1.25 -15.59
C MET A 286 3.11 0.86 -16.09
N ASN A 287 3.98 1.83 -16.40
CA ASN A 287 5.37 1.58 -16.78
C ASN A 287 6.27 1.18 -15.58
N ASN A 288 5.81 1.38 -14.35
CA ASN A 288 6.51 1.08 -13.11
C ASN A 288 5.87 -0.06 -12.30
N GLN A 289 4.86 -0.75 -12.85
CA GLN A 289 4.18 -1.86 -12.20
C GLN A 289 5.10 -3.08 -12.00
N ASN A 290 4.70 -3.97 -11.12
CA ASN A 290 5.35 -5.26 -10.93
C ASN A 290 4.58 -6.36 -11.69
N GLU A 291 4.87 -6.50 -12.99
CA GLU A 291 4.18 -7.47 -13.87
C GLU A 291 4.36 -8.94 -13.46
N GLU A 292 5.44 -9.27 -12.75
CA GLU A 292 5.73 -10.66 -12.36
C GLU A 292 4.87 -11.12 -11.18
N ASN A 293 4.59 -10.22 -10.24
CA ASN A 293 3.90 -10.58 -9.00
C ASN A 293 2.47 -10.04 -8.93
N PHE A 294 2.22 -8.86 -9.52
CA PHE A 294 0.91 -8.19 -9.46
C PHE A 294 0.69 -7.38 -10.74
N PRO A 295 0.34 -8.04 -11.86
CA PRO A 295 0.08 -7.34 -13.12
C PRO A 295 -1.21 -6.53 -13.02
N LEU A 296 -1.14 -5.25 -13.39
CA LEU A 296 -2.28 -4.35 -13.39
C LEU A 296 -3.12 -4.52 -14.66
N THR A 297 -4.43 -4.40 -14.51
CA THR A 297 -5.37 -4.33 -15.63
C THR A 297 -5.77 -2.88 -15.86
N GLN A 298 -5.44 -2.32 -17.01
CA GLN A 298 -5.64 -0.89 -17.29
C GLN A 298 -7.07 -0.43 -17.04
N SER A 299 -8.09 -1.17 -17.47
CA SER A 299 -9.52 -0.81 -17.27
C SER A 299 -9.91 -0.79 -15.79
N VAL A 300 -9.31 -1.65 -14.97
CA VAL A 300 -9.51 -1.67 -13.51
C VAL A 300 -8.88 -0.44 -12.88
N GLU A 301 -7.63 -0.13 -13.25
CA GLU A 301 -6.91 1.02 -12.71
C GLU A 301 -7.53 2.36 -13.14
N GLU A 302 -8.06 2.47 -14.36
CA GLU A 302 -8.82 3.64 -14.81
C GLU A 302 -10.06 3.89 -13.94
N LYS A 303 -10.86 2.84 -13.68
CA LYS A 303 -12.01 2.91 -12.76
C LYS A 303 -11.58 3.20 -11.32
N SER A 304 -10.44 2.63 -10.90
CA SER A 304 -9.86 2.91 -9.59
C SER A 304 -9.51 4.38 -9.44
N CYS A 305 -8.87 5.01 -10.44
CA CYS A 305 -8.59 6.45 -10.43
C CYS A 305 -9.86 7.29 -10.29
N GLU A 306 -10.92 6.96 -11.04
CA GLU A 306 -12.21 7.66 -10.97
C GLU A 306 -12.82 7.59 -9.56
N THR A 307 -12.67 6.46 -8.87
CA THR A 307 -13.16 6.25 -7.50
C THR A 307 -12.29 6.97 -6.47
N LEU A 308 -10.97 6.91 -6.63
CA LEU A 308 -10.00 7.40 -5.65
C LEU A 308 -9.93 8.92 -5.58
N LEU A 309 -9.87 9.61 -6.73
CA LEU A 309 -9.64 11.06 -6.77
C LEU A 309 -10.57 11.85 -5.85
N PRO A 310 -11.91 11.63 -5.84
CA PRO A 310 -12.81 12.34 -4.92
C PRO A 310 -12.68 11.89 -3.45
N LEU A 311 -12.04 10.74 -3.17
CA LEU A 311 -11.80 10.23 -1.82
C LEU A 311 -10.41 10.62 -1.28
N MET A 312 -9.50 11.05 -2.13
CA MET A 312 -8.18 11.56 -1.74
C MET A 312 -8.19 13.05 -1.44
N GLU A 313 -9.11 13.81 -2.04
CA GLU A 313 -9.28 15.24 -1.82
C GLU A 313 -10.75 15.65 -2.02
N SER A 314 -11.20 16.62 -1.26
CA SER A 314 -12.46 17.32 -1.48
C SER A 314 -12.26 18.84 -1.43
N ASP A 315 -13.28 19.61 -1.81
CA ASP A 315 -13.24 21.09 -1.73
C ASP A 315 -12.98 21.61 -0.30
N GLU A 316 -13.34 20.81 0.71
CA GLU A 316 -13.21 21.16 2.12
C GLU A 316 -11.96 20.57 2.78
N VAL A 317 -11.45 19.46 2.25
CA VAL A 317 -10.32 18.71 2.84
C VAL A 317 -9.24 18.48 1.77
N PRO A 318 -8.18 19.31 1.76
CA PRO A 318 -7.07 19.18 0.82
C PRO A 318 -6.32 17.84 0.98
N PHE A 319 -5.72 17.38 -0.10
CA PHE A 319 -4.88 16.17 -0.09
C PHE A 319 -3.78 16.24 0.98
N LEU A 320 -3.53 15.14 1.65
CA LEU A 320 -2.62 14.95 2.79
C LEU A 320 -3.04 15.67 4.08
N THR A 321 -4.23 16.27 4.13
CA THR A 321 -4.76 16.83 5.36
C THR A 321 -5.25 15.72 6.29
N GLN A 322 -5.01 15.90 7.59
CA GLN A 322 -5.55 15.04 8.65
C GLN A 322 -6.01 15.86 9.84
N THR A 323 -7.09 15.45 10.49
CA THR A 323 -7.72 16.17 11.59
C THR A 323 -7.62 15.38 12.89
N GLU A 324 -7.44 16.08 14.01
CA GLU A 324 -7.46 15.45 15.33
C GLU A 324 -8.80 14.77 15.62
N GLU A 325 -9.91 15.32 15.12
CA GLU A 325 -11.25 14.77 15.30
C GLU A 325 -11.37 13.35 14.72
N CYS A 326 -10.98 13.16 13.45
CA CYS A 326 -11.03 11.85 12.80
C CYS A 326 -10.17 10.81 13.54
N TRP A 327 -8.97 11.20 13.99
CA TRP A 327 -8.11 10.33 14.77
C TRP A 327 -8.72 9.97 16.13
N GLN A 328 -9.31 10.97 16.84
CA GLN A 328 -9.91 10.73 18.14
C GLN A 328 -11.13 9.81 18.07
N GLU A 329 -12.00 10.01 17.07
CA GLU A 329 -13.18 9.14 16.86
C GLU A 329 -12.79 7.69 16.62
N ASN A 330 -11.72 7.45 15.85
CA ASN A 330 -11.20 6.10 15.62
C ASN A 330 -10.55 5.50 16.86
N ILE A 331 -9.77 6.26 17.62
CA ILE A 331 -9.22 5.83 18.92
C ILE A 331 -10.36 5.43 19.87
N ASP A 332 -11.40 6.22 19.98
CA ASP A 332 -12.54 5.97 20.87
C ASP A 332 -13.32 4.72 20.43
N TRP A 333 -13.57 4.58 19.13
CA TRP A 333 -14.22 3.38 18.56
C TRP A 333 -13.38 2.11 18.78
N MET A 334 -12.10 2.15 18.52
CA MET A 334 -11.19 1.01 18.69
C MET A 334 -11.06 0.61 20.16
N SER A 335 -11.04 1.59 21.08
CA SER A 335 -11.05 1.34 22.52
C SER A 335 -12.35 0.68 22.96
N LYS A 336 -13.50 1.18 22.51
CA LYS A 336 -14.82 0.62 22.81
C LYS A 336 -14.97 -0.81 22.26
N SER A 337 -14.43 -1.08 21.08
CA SER A 337 -14.47 -2.37 20.41
C SER A 337 -13.45 -3.38 20.97
N GLY A 338 -12.58 -2.96 21.90
CA GLY A 338 -11.57 -3.83 22.51
C GLY A 338 -10.39 -4.13 21.57
N LEU A 339 -10.17 -3.33 20.52
CA LEU A 339 -9.05 -3.47 19.59
C LEU A 339 -7.75 -2.89 20.16
N ILE A 340 -7.86 -1.96 21.10
CA ILE A 340 -6.73 -1.39 21.83
C ILE A 340 -6.92 -1.50 23.33
N ASP A 341 -5.84 -1.89 24.02
CA ASP A 341 -5.82 -2.15 25.47
C ASP A 341 -5.38 -0.93 26.29
N LYS A 342 -4.67 0.01 25.66
CA LYS A 342 -4.10 1.17 26.31
C LYS A 342 -4.66 2.45 25.73
N LYS A 343 -4.81 3.44 26.61
CA LYS A 343 -5.15 4.79 26.18
C LYS A 343 -4.03 5.34 25.30
N VAL A 344 -4.40 5.92 24.16
CA VAL A 344 -3.54 6.63 23.23
C VAL A 344 -4.12 8.04 23.05
N ASP A 345 -3.28 9.04 23.09
CA ASP A 345 -3.67 10.39 22.75
C ASP A 345 -3.41 10.64 21.24
N VAL A 346 -4.17 11.51 20.59
CA VAL A 346 -4.01 11.80 19.16
C VAL A 346 -2.58 12.19 18.82
N SER A 347 -1.93 12.96 19.67
CA SER A 347 -0.53 13.37 19.51
C SER A 347 0.49 12.21 19.54
N ASP A 348 0.08 11.01 19.97
CA ASP A 348 0.95 9.81 19.93
C ASP A 348 0.94 9.14 18.55
N VAL A 349 -0.12 9.32 17.77
CA VAL A 349 -0.38 8.60 16.51
C VAL A 349 -0.29 9.47 15.26
N MET A 350 -0.40 10.79 15.38
CA MET A 350 -0.31 11.70 14.23
C MET A 350 0.44 12.99 14.57
N VAL A 351 0.91 13.65 13.51
CA VAL A 351 1.46 15.01 13.56
C VAL A 351 1.23 15.70 12.21
N ASN A 352 0.78 16.95 12.23
CA ASN A 352 0.77 17.81 11.05
C ASN A 352 2.11 18.55 10.99
N LEU A 353 2.92 18.26 9.98
CA LEU A 353 4.23 18.89 9.75
C LEU A 353 4.12 20.19 8.95
N GLN A 354 2.98 20.42 8.29
CA GLN A 354 2.72 21.61 7.47
C GLN A 354 1.63 22.43 8.15
N GLU A 355 1.93 23.67 8.47
CA GLU A 355 1.00 24.75 8.72
C GLU A 355 1.00 25.74 7.56
#